data_d2ca9d42b2da1607ee4ff08dd3b74a31
#
_entry.id   d2ca9d42b2da1607ee4ff08dd3b74a31
#
_cell.length_a   1.000
_cell.length_b   1.000
_cell.length_c   1.000
_cell.angle_alpha   90.00
_cell.angle_beta   90.00
_cell.angle_gamma   90.00
#
_symmetry.space_group_name_H-M   'P 1'
#
loop_
_entity.id
_entity.type
_entity.pdbx_description
1 polymer ?
#
loop_
_entity_poly.entity_id
_entity_poly.type
_entity_poly.pdbx_seq_one_letter_code
_entity_poly.pdbx_strand_id
1 'polypeptide(L)'
;MNQLTLNFTPGLTAQYRSLREVAAAAVYASRKGVAGVAGDLDMSPTDLTKRLNIDGAEPRPLRVEDLEGIVASTGDHRPIFWLIEKFLRDPATQQQQAIAQIAQLLPVLNELVTQARGR
;
A
#
# COMPACT_ATOMS: atom_id res chain seq x y z
N MET A 1 4.83 -14.04 -13.72
CA MET A 1 4.46 -13.66 -13.27
C MET A 1 3.77 -12.90 -13.25
N ASN A 2 3.45 -12.66 -13.40
CA ASN A 2 2.95 -11.89 -13.30
C ASN A 2 2.25 -11.41 -12.56
N GLN A 3 2.23 -11.83 -11.86
CA GLN A 3 1.67 -11.42 -10.95
C GLN A 3 1.65 -10.28 -10.43
N LEU A 4 2.10 -9.65 -10.77
CA LEU A 4 2.26 -8.29 -10.41
C LEU A 4 1.25 -7.40 -11.03
N THR A 5 0.29 -7.98 -11.67
CA THR A 5 -0.91 -7.26 -11.88
C THR A 5 -1.62 -7.22 -10.61
N LEU A 6 -1.07 -6.46 -9.73
CA LEU A 6 -1.73 -6.19 -8.52
C LEU A 6 -2.96 -5.40 -8.84
N ASN A 7 -4.02 -5.75 -8.18
CA ASN A 7 -5.22 -4.95 -8.20
C ASN A 7 -4.95 -3.67 -7.41
N PHE A 8 -3.99 -2.92 -7.90
CA PHE A 8 -3.63 -1.65 -7.28
C PHE A 8 -4.72 -0.65 -7.61
N THR A 9 -5.40 -0.19 -6.59
CA THR A 9 -6.45 0.83 -6.75
C THR A 9 -5.84 2.17 -6.39
N PRO A 10 -5.67 3.08 -7.36
CA PRO A 10 -5.14 4.40 -7.04
C PRO A 10 -6.13 5.19 -6.20
N GLY A 11 -5.63 6.14 -5.44
CA GLY A 11 -6.47 7.01 -4.64
C GLY A 11 -6.57 6.61 -3.18
N LEU A 12 -5.85 5.59 -2.73
CA LEU A 12 -5.88 5.20 -1.32
C LEU A 12 -5.39 6.30 -0.40
N THR A 13 -4.37 7.05 -0.81
CA THR A 13 -3.86 8.15 0.00
C THR A 13 -4.83 9.31 0.07
N ALA A 14 -5.72 9.46 -0.90
CA ALA A 14 -6.80 10.44 -0.83
C ALA A 14 -7.95 9.94 0.03
N GLN A 15 -8.21 8.64 0.02
CA GLN A 15 -9.30 8.03 0.78
C GLN A 15 -8.97 7.90 2.26
N TYR A 16 -7.72 7.56 2.58
CA TYR A 16 -7.26 7.37 3.95
C TYR A 16 -6.11 8.31 4.24
N ARG A 17 -6.22 9.10 5.30
CA ARG A 17 -5.23 10.13 5.62
C ARG A 17 -3.97 9.59 6.27
N SER A 18 -4.03 8.39 6.83
CA SER A 18 -2.88 7.80 7.51
C SER A 18 -2.87 6.30 7.36
N LEU A 19 -1.70 5.71 7.58
CA LEU A 19 -1.55 4.26 7.59
C LEU A 19 -2.44 3.62 8.64
N ARG A 20 -2.57 4.26 9.81
CA ARG A 20 -3.44 3.78 10.88
C ARG A 20 -4.89 3.71 10.42
N GLU A 21 -5.32 4.71 9.67
CA GLU A 21 -6.70 4.77 9.17
C GLU A 21 -7.00 3.63 8.20
N VAL A 22 -6.08 3.35 7.27
CA VAL A 22 -6.28 2.26 6.32
C VAL A 22 -6.16 0.90 7.01
N ALA A 23 -5.29 0.79 8.01
CA ALA A 23 -5.19 -0.45 8.80
C ALA A 23 -6.48 -0.70 9.58
N ALA A 24 -7.07 0.34 10.15
CA ALA A 24 -8.35 0.22 10.84
C ALA A 24 -9.44 -0.25 9.87
N ALA A 25 -9.47 0.31 8.67
CA ALA A 25 -10.44 -0.10 7.66
C ALA A 25 -10.30 -1.59 7.32
N ALA A 26 -9.06 -2.08 7.21
CA ALA A 26 -8.82 -3.48 6.94
C ALA A 26 -9.36 -4.38 8.04
N VAL A 27 -9.12 -4.01 9.29
CA VAL A 27 -9.59 -4.79 10.44
C VAL A 27 -11.12 -4.81 10.50
N TYR A 28 -11.75 -3.65 10.35
CA TYR A 28 -13.21 -3.56 10.46
C TYR A 28 -13.93 -4.21 9.27
N ALA A 29 -13.29 -4.28 8.12
CA ALA A 29 -13.86 -4.96 6.97
C ALA A 29 -13.69 -6.48 7.03
N SER A 30 -12.82 -6.97 7.88
CA SER A 30 -12.51 -8.39 7.97
C SER A 30 -13.68 -9.17 8.58
N ARG A 31 -13.92 -10.38 8.08
CA ARG A 31 -14.91 -11.26 8.67
C ARG A 31 -14.56 -11.67 10.10
N LYS A 32 -13.28 -11.67 10.43
CA LYS A 32 -12.82 -11.99 11.77
C LYS A 32 -13.19 -10.91 12.78
N GLY A 33 -13.34 -9.67 12.31
CA GLY A 33 -13.60 -8.54 13.19
C GLY A 33 -12.41 -8.21 14.08
N VAL A 34 -12.59 -7.24 14.94
CA VAL A 34 -11.51 -6.79 15.83
C VAL A 34 -11.02 -7.93 16.73
N ALA A 35 -11.95 -8.69 17.31
CA ALA A 35 -11.58 -9.76 18.24
C ALA A 35 -10.75 -10.85 17.56
N GLY A 36 -11.16 -11.27 16.35
CA GLY A 36 -10.43 -12.31 15.64
C GLY A 36 -9.05 -11.86 15.19
N VAL A 37 -8.92 -10.64 14.70
CA VAL A 37 -7.62 -10.09 14.29
C VAL A 37 -6.73 -9.93 15.52
N ALA A 38 -7.27 -9.40 16.62
CA ALA A 38 -6.50 -9.24 17.85
C ALA A 38 -5.97 -10.59 18.35
N GLY A 39 -6.80 -11.62 18.27
CA GLY A 39 -6.36 -12.97 18.64
C GLY A 39 -5.19 -13.45 17.80
N ASP A 40 -5.24 -13.20 16.50
CA ASP A 40 -4.15 -13.56 15.59
C ASP A 40 -2.87 -12.78 15.89
N LEU A 41 -2.99 -11.57 16.40
CA LEU A 41 -1.85 -10.73 16.77
C LEU A 41 -1.41 -10.97 18.21
N ASP A 42 -2.05 -11.88 18.92
CA ASP A 42 -1.73 -12.18 20.31
C ASP A 42 -1.87 -10.96 21.22
N MET A 43 -2.93 -10.21 21.04
CA MET A 43 -3.25 -9.06 21.88
C MET A 43 -4.76 -9.01 22.16
N SER A 44 -5.14 -8.19 23.14
CA SER A 44 -6.56 -8.04 23.45
C SER A 44 -7.25 -7.18 22.40
N PRO A 45 -8.57 -7.37 22.19
CA PRO A 45 -9.33 -6.50 21.30
C PRO A 45 -9.24 -5.02 21.71
N THR A 46 -9.23 -4.74 23.00
CA THR A 46 -9.11 -3.37 23.50
C THR A 46 -7.77 -2.76 23.10
N ASP A 47 -6.68 -3.54 23.22
CA ASP A 47 -5.36 -3.07 22.84
C ASP A 47 -5.30 -2.76 21.35
N LEU A 48 -5.84 -3.66 20.53
CA LEU A 48 -5.87 -3.42 19.09
C LEU A 48 -6.69 -2.18 18.74
N THR A 49 -7.84 -2.01 19.38
CA THR A 49 -8.68 -0.83 19.16
C THR A 49 -7.92 0.45 19.48
N LYS A 50 -7.15 0.45 20.57
CA LYS A 50 -6.37 1.63 20.94
C LYS A 50 -5.28 1.93 19.91
N ARG A 51 -4.64 0.89 19.37
CA ARG A 51 -3.60 1.09 18.34
C ARG A 51 -4.17 1.59 17.03
N LEU A 52 -5.42 1.27 16.73
CA LEU A 52 -6.10 1.69 15.50
C LEU A 52 -6.88 2.99 15.67
N ASN A 53 -7.03 3.48 16.89
CA ASN A 53 -7.89 4.62 17.18
C ASN A 53 -7.19 5.92 16.82
N ILE A 54 -7.71 6.60 15.81
CA ILE A 54 -7.15 7.84 15.30
C ILE A 54 -7.46 9.01 16.19
N ASP A 55 -8.62 9.01 16.81
CA ASP A 55 -9.12 10.13 17.62
C ASP A 55 -9.15 9.83 19.10
N GLY A 56 -8.51 8.74 19.50
CA GLY A 56 -8.58 8.27 20.88
C GLY A 56 -7.83 9.15 21.85
N ALA A 57 -8.38 9.24 23.05
CA ALA A 57 -7.73 9.95 24.15
C ALA A 57 -6.46 9.25 24.61
N GLU A 58 -6.34 7.96 24.36
CA GLU A 58 -5.17 7.17 24.73
C GLU A 58 -4.67 6.37 23.54
N PRO A 59 -4.16 7.05 22.51
CA PRO A 59 -3.67 6.33 21.34
C PRO A 59 -2.40 5.56 21.70
N ARG A 60 -2.32 4.33 21.26
CA ARG A 60 -1.10 3.54 21.37
C ARG A 60 -0.40 3.50 20.01
N PRO A 61 0.92 3.43 19.99
CA PRO A 61 1.64 3.33 18.71
C PRO A 61 1.24 2.07 17.95
N LEU A 62 1.03 2.23 16.66
CA LEU A 62 0.86 1.10 15.76
C LEU A 62 2.27 0.72 15.28
N ARG A 63 2.68 -0.49 15.59
CA ARG A 63 4.02 -0.96 15.24
C ARG A 63 4.03 -1.59 13.86
N VAL A 64 5.22 -1.67 13.28
CA VAL A 64 5.38 -2.36 12.00
C VAL A 64 4.93 -3.82 12.12
N GLU A 65 5.26 -4.48 13.23
CA GLU A 65 4.85 -5.85 13.47
C GLU A 65 3.33 -5.99 13.55
N ASP A 66 2.66 -4.99 14.11
CA ASP A 66 1.20 -4.98 14.16
C ASP A 66 0.62 -4.90 12.74
N LEU A 67 1.22 -4.07 11.91
CA LEU A 67 0.78 -3.94 10.52
C LEU A 67 0.97 -5.24 9.75
N GLU A 68 2.12 -5.88 9.92
CA GLU A 68 2.36 -7.19 9.32
C GLU A 68 1.30 -8.19 9.76
N GLY A 69 1.01 -8.23 11.06
CA GLY A 69 0.00 -9.12 11.60
C GLY A 69 -1.39 -8.85 11.05
N ILE A 70 -1.75 -7.59 10.93
CA ILE A 70 -3.05 -7.20 10.39
C ILE A 70 -3.19 -7.67 8.94
N VAL A 71 -2.18 -7.42 8.12
CA VAL A 71 -2.22 -7.85 6.72
C VAL A 71 -2.29 -9.37 6.62
N ALA A 72 -1.48 -10.08 7.41
CA ALA A 72 -1.48 -11.54 7.40
C ALA A 72 -2.82 -12.10 7.89
N SER A 73 -3.40 -11.51 8.92
CA SER A 73 -4.65 -11.98 9.51
C SER A 73 -5.85 -11.73 8.60
N THR A 74 -5.93 -10.55 8.02
CA THR A 74 -7.09 -10.14 7.22
C THR A 74 -6.98 -10.51 5.75
N GLY A 75 -5.76 -10.66 5.24
CA GLY A 75 -5.53 -10.81 3.81
C GLY A 75 -5.75 -9.52 3.03
N ASP A 76 -5.97 -8.42 3.71
CA ASP A 76 -6.25 -7.13 3.08
C ASP A 76 -4.93 -6.39 2.88
N HIS A 77 -4.58 -6.14 1.64
CA HIS A 77 -3.30 -5.52 1.28
C HIS A 77 -3.36 -4.01 1.14
N ARG A 78 -4.52 -3.39 1.41
CA ARG A 78 -4.65 -1.95 1.28
C ARG A 78 -3.63 -1.16 2.09
N PRO A 79 -3.25 -1.57 3.32
CA PRO A 79 -2.21 -0.84 4.05
C PRO A 79 -0.88 -0.80 3.30
N ILE A 80 -0.51 -1.90 2.64
CA ILE A 80 0.72 -1.96 1.86
C ILE A 80 0.61 -1.06 0.64
N PHE A 81 -0.51 -1.12 -0.06
CA PHE A 81 -0.72 -0.28 -1.25
C PHE A 81 -0.75 1.20 -0.89
N TRP A 82 -1.28 1.54 0.28
CA TRP A 82 -1.27 2.92 0.77
C TRP A 82 0.17 3.43 0.92
N LEU A 83 1.04 2.59 1.49
CA LEU A 83 2.46 2.93 1.64
C LEU A 83 3.14 3.09 0.28
N ILE A 84 2.87 2.18 -0.64
CA ILE A 84 3.44 2.25 -1.98
C ILE A 84 3.00 3.55 -2.67
N GLU A 85 1.72 3.85 -2.62
CA GLU A 85 1.20 5.06 -3.25
C GLU A 85 1.80 6.31 -2.64
N LYS A 86 1.89 6.36 -1.31
CA LYS A 86 2.39 7.55 -0.63
C LYS A 86 3.86 7.80 -0.88
N PHE A 87 4.67 6.77 -0.89
CA PHE A 87 6.12 6.95 -0.90
C PHE A 87 6.78 6.61 -2.22
N LEU A 88 6.15 5.80 -3.04
CA LEU A 88 6.74 5.37 -4.31
C LEU A 88 6.00 5.89 -5.52
N ARG A 89 4.77 6.37 -5.36
CA ARG A 89 3.96 6.83 -6.46
C ARG A 89 3.45 8.26 -6.28
N ASP A 90 4.11 9.05 -5.44
CA ASP A 90 3.79 10.47 -5.35
C ASP A 90 4.19 11.16 -6.66
N PRO A 91 3.65 12.36 -6.94
CA PRO A 91 3.87 13.01 -8.23
C PRO A 91 5.34 13.18 -8.60
N ALA A 92 6.19 13.54 -7.63
CA ALA A 92 7.61 13.73 -7.92
C ALA A 92 8.27 12.40 -8.27
N THR A 93 8.00 11.35 -7.48
CA THR A 93 8.57 10.03 -7.74
C THR A 93 8.07 9.47 -9.06
N GLN A 94 6.79 9.61 -9.35
CA GLN A 94 6.23 9.14 -10.61
C GLN A 94 6.86 9.87 -11.81
N GLN A 95 7.08 11.16 -11.67
CA GLN A 95 7.70 11.93 -12.74
C GLN A 95 9.12 11.46 -13.00
N GLN A 96 9.89 11.24 -11.94
CA GLN A 96 11.24 10.73 -12.07
C GLN A 96 11.28 9.34 -12.70
N GLN A 97 10.36 8.48 -12.29
CA GLN A 97 10.27 7.14 -12.85
C GLN A 97 9.86 7.18 -14.32
N ALA A 98 8.94 8.05 -14.67
CA ALA A 98 8.52 8.20 -16.06
C ALA A 98 9.68 8.68 -16.92
N ILE A 99 10.42 9.65 -16.44
CA ILE A 99 11.59 10.16 -17.15
C ILE A 99 12.63 9.06 -17.33
N ALA A 100 12.88 8.29 -16.28
CA ALA A 100 13.83 7.19 -16.36
C ALA A 100 13.39 6.12 -17.35
N GLN A 101 12.11 5.79 -17.38
CA GLN A 101 11.57 4.83 -18.33
C GLN A 101 11.70 5.32 -19.76
N ILE A 102 11.38 6.60 -20.00
CA ILE A 102 11.51 7.20 -21.32
C ILE A 102 12.97 7.14 -21.76
N ALA A 103 13.90 7.47 -20.85
CA ALA A 103 15.32 7.44 -21.17
C ALA A 103 15.78 6.04 -21.56
N GLN A 104 15.23 5.00 -20.91
CA GLN A 104 15.56 3.62 -21.26
C GLN A 104 14.99 3.21 -22.61
N LEU A 105 13.88 3.81 -23.03
CA LEU A 105 13.22 3.46 -24.28
C LEU A 105 13.82 4.20 -25.47
N LEU A 106 14.48 5.35 -25.25
CA LEU A 106 15.00 6.14 -26.35
C LEU A 106 15.93 5.37 -27.28
N PRO A 107 16.92 4.58 -26.78
CA PRO A 107 17.76 3.81 -27.68
C PRO A 107 16.98 2.81 -28.51
N VAL A 108 15.97 2.16 -27.91
CA VAL A 108 15.14 1.21 -28.63
C VAL A 108 14.34 1.90 -29.72
N LEU A 109 13.76 3.03 -29.43
CA LEU A 109 13.00 3.80 -30.40
C LEU A 109 13.86 4.27 -31.55
N ASN A 110 15.06 4.76 -31.26
CA ASN A 110 16.02 5.18 -32.29
C ASN A 110 16.39 4.02 -33.20
N GLU A 111 16.62 2.84 -32.61
CA GLU A 111 16.95 1.66 -33.38
C GLU A 111 15.83 1.27 -34.32
N LEU A 112 14.59 1.30 -33.82
CA LEU A 112 13.42 0.98 -34.64
C LEU A 112 13.25 1.95 -35.79
N VAL A 113 13.45 3.23 -35.55
CA VAL A 113 13.38 4.24 -36.59
C VAL A 113 14.45 4.02 -37.63
N THR A 114 15.65 3.71 -37.23
CA THR A 114 16.75 3.42 -38.13
C THR A 114 16.46 2.22 -39.01
N GLN A 115 15.92 1.16 -38.43
CA GLN A 115 15.55 -0.03 -39.17
C GLN A 115 14.46 0.28 -40.21
N ALA A 116 13.47 1.06 -39.81
CA ALA A 116 12.39 1.44 -40.70
C ALA A 116 12.90 2.28 -41.88
N ARG A 117 13.85 3.15 -41.63
CA ARG A 117 14.43 3.98 -42.68
C ARG A 117 15.36 3.22 -43.61
N GLY A 118 15.98 2.18 -43.08
CA GLY A 118 16.91 1.37 -43.83
C GLY A 118 16.29 0.46 -44.88
N ARG A 119 14.99 0.49 -44.96
CA ARG A 119 14.25 -0.29 -45.95
C ARG A 119 13.58 0.65 -46.95
#